data_f7ce2ec539fc34ce2c0f62fb5a5f3e50
#
_entry.id   f7ce2ec539fc34ce2c0f62fb5a5f3e50
#
_cell.length_a   1.000
_cell.length_b   1.000
_cell.length_c   1.000
_cell.angle_alpha   90.00
_cell.angle_beta   90.00
_cell.angle_gamma   90.00
#
_symmetry.space_group_name_H-M   'P 1'
#
loop_
_entity.id
_entity.type
_entity.pdbx_description
1 polymer ?
#
loop_
_entity_poly.entity_id
_entity_poly.type
_entity_poly.pdbx_seq_one_letter_code
_entity_poly.pdbx_strand_id
1 'polypeptide(L)'
;MIYILCGIPASGKTTIATQLAKEQNAKLYSYDAIKRDSKLTSFDDICALIYQRIITDLSNGFNVVYDAPHTKIKHRVAILEHLEDFCCTKLLIVMKTPLDECLRRNSHRQGHEYIPEPIIHDFYNSFEPPNLDEGWDEIREVKHYEVNLTSD
;
A
#
# COMPACT_ATOMS: atom_id res chain seq x y z
N MET A 1 -10.42 6.91 -9.80
CA MET A 1 -9.18 6.13 -9.93
C MET A 1 -8.66 5.76 -8.55
N ILE A 2 -8.21 4.55 -8.38
CA ILE A 2 -7.59 4.10 -7.13
C ILE A 2 -6.18 3.58 -7.40
N TYR A 3 -5.24 4.00 -6.56
CA TYR A 3 -3.84 3.58 -6.55
C TYR A 3 -3.61 2.75 -5.30
N ILE A 4 -3.16 1.53 -5.47
CA ILE A 4 -2.90 0.60 -4.37
C ILE A 4 -1.42 0.27 -4.32
N LEU A 5 -0.77 0.52 -3.18
CA LEU A 5 0.65 0.24 -2.99
C LEU A 5 0.86 -1.23 -2.64
N CYS A 6 1.96 -1.78 -3.11
CA CYS A 6 2.36 -3.17 -2.84
C CYS A 6 3.86 -3.20 -2.59
N GLY A 7 4.27 -3.74 -1.46
CA GLY A 7 5.68 -3.87 -1.12
C GLY A 7 5.90 -4.23 0.34
N ILE A 8 7.08 -4.74 0.65
CA ILE A 8 7.46 -5.10 2.02
C ILE A 8 7.69 -3.84 2.87
N PRO A 9 7.72 -3.97 4.22
CA PRO A 9 8.03 -2.83 5.08
C PRO A 9 9.36 -2.17 4.72
N ALA A 10 9.42 -0.85 4.86
CA ALA A 10 10.59 -0.01 4.57
C ALA A 10 11.00 0.04 3.08
N SER A 11 10.11 -0.34 2.17
CA SER A 11 10.37 -0.28 0.72
C SER A 11 10.13 1.09 0.09
N GLY A 12 9.60 2.05 0.85
CA GLY A 12 9.31 3.40 0.37
C GLY A 12 7.85 3.63 -0.04
N LYS A 13 6.94 2.72 0.31
CA LYS A 13 5.52 2.85 -0.02
C LYS A 13 4.91 4.16 0.45
N THR A 14 5.13 4.52 1.71
CA THR A 14 4.53 5.72 2.30
C THR A 14 5.00 6.99 1.59
N THR A 15 6.27 7.06 1.21
CA THR A 15 6.82 8.19 0.45
C THR A 15 6.12 8.34 -0.90
N ILE A 16 6.00 7.25 -1.65
CA ILE A 16 5.32 7.24 -2.95
C ILE A 16 3.82 7.52 -2.77
N ALA A 17 3.18 6.92 -1.77
CA ALA A 17 1.76 7.14 -1.50
C ALA A 17 1.45 8.61 -1.19
N THR A 18 2.27 9.23 -0.36
CA THR A 18 2.11 10.64 0.01
C THR A 18 2.29 11.57 -1.19
N GLN A 19 3.33 11.34 -1.98
CA GLN A 19 3.59 12.11 -3.20
C GLN A 19 2.42 11.97 -4.19
N LEU A 20 2.00 10.74 -4.43
CA LEU A 20 0.94 10.43 -5.39
C LEU A 20 -0.39 11.05 -4.97
N ALA A 21 -0.72 10.98 -3.69
CA ALA A 21 -1.94 11.59 -3.15
C ALA A 21 -1.95 13.11 -3.39
N LYS A 22 -0.80 13.76 -3.22
CA LYS A 22 -0.66 15.19 -3.49
C LYS A 22 -0.79 15.51 -4.98
N GLU A 23 -0.08 14.79 -5.83
CA GLU A 23 -0.07 15.02 -7.29
C GLU A 23 -1.44 14.77 -7.91
N GLN A 24 -2.15 13.76 -7.44
CA GLN A 24 -3.45 13.36 -8.00
C GLN A 24 -4.65 13.95 -7.24
N ASN A 25 -4.38 14.80 -6.26
CA ASN A 25 -5.42 15.35 -5.38
C ASN A 25 -6.32 14.23 -4.84
N ALA A 26 -5.71 13.16 -4.35
CA ALA A 26 -6.39 11.95 -3.90
C ALA A 26 -6.49 11.88 -2.38
N LYS A 27 -7.48 11.15 -1.90
CA LYS A 27 -7.60 10.79 -0.48
C LYS A 27 -6.61 9.68 -0.17
N LEU A 28 -5.81 9.85 0.88
CA LEU A 28 -4.81 8.87 1.29
C LEU A 28 -5.30 8.06 2.49
N TYR A 29 -5.27 6.75 2.36
CA TYR A 29 -5.53 5.82 3.44
C TYR A 29 -4.30 4.98 3.71
N SER A 30 -3.80 5.03 4.96
CA SER A 30 -2.69 4.21 5.42
C SER A 30 -3.21 3.20 6.44
N TYR A 31 -2.97 1.92 6.20
CA TYR A 31 -3.36 0.86 7.11
C TYR A 31 -2.80 1.10 8.52
N ASP A 32 -1.51 1.42 8.62
CA ASP A 32 -0.86 1.63 9.92
C ASP A 32 -1.42 2.84 10.67
N ALA A 33 -1.70 3.94 9.95
CA ALA A 33 -2.29 5.13 10.56
C ALA A 33 -3.71 4.86 11.06
N ILE A 34 -4.54 4.18 10.27
CA ILE A 34 -5.90 3.82 10.66
C ILE A 34 -5.89 2.88 11.86
N LYS A 35 -4.99 1.92 11.87
CA LYS A 35 -4.83 0.98 12.99
C LYS A 35 -4.52 1.73 14.30
N ARG A 36 -3.59 2.69 14.25
CA ARG A 36 -3.25 3.51 15.44
C ARG A 36 -4.42 4.37 15.90
N ASP A 37 -5.05 5.08 14.96
CA ASP A 37 -6.03 6.11 15.27
C ASP A 37 -7.39 5.52 15.67
N SER A 38 -7.81 4.40 15.06
CA SER A 38 -9.10 3.78 15.33
C SER A 38 -9.13 2.93 16.59
N LYS A 39 -7.95 2.53 17.09
CA LYS A 39 -7.80 1.59 18.21
C LYS A 39 -8.37 0.20 17.94
N LEU A 40 -8.71 -0.11 16.68
CA LEU A 40 -9.10 -1.45 16.28
C LEU A 40 -7.86 -2.35 16.30
N THR A 41 -8.06 -3.63 16.63
CA THR A 41 -6.98 -4.62 16.74
C THR A 41 -7.09 -5.74 15.71
N SER A 42 -8.29 -6.03 15.24
CA SER A 42 -8.53 -7.07 14.23
C SER A 42 -8.18 -6.55 12.84
N PHE A 43 -7.38 -7.34 12.10
CA PHE A 43 -7.07 -7.06 10.70
C PHE A 43 -8.34 -6.89 9.85
N ASP A 44 -9.32 -7.79 10.04
CA ASP A 44 -10.56 -7.75 9.27
C ASP A 44 -11.37 -6.49 9.55
N ASP A 45 -11.44 -6.06 10.81
CA ASP A 45 -12.18 -4.85 11.20
C ASP A 45 -11.51 -3.59 10.63
N ILE A 46 -10.17 -3.53 10.67
CA ILE A 46 -9.41 -2.40 10.11
C ILE A 46 -9.63 -2.33 8.60
N CYS A 47 -9.51 -3.44 7.90
CA CYS A 47 -9.73 -3.49 6.46
C CYS A 47 -11.17 -3.11 6.11
N ALA A 48 -12.16 -3.60 6.85
CA ALA A 48 -13.57 -3.26 6.62
C ALA A 48 -13.81 -1.75 6.72
N LEU A 49 -13.22 -1.11 7.74
CA LEU A 49 -13.32 0.35 7.91
C LEU A 49 -12.68 1.10 6.75
N ILE A 50 -11.49 0.69 6.32
CA ILE A 50 -10.79 1.31 5.21
C ILE A 50 -11.59 1.15 3.91
N TYR A 51 -12.07 -0.06 3.61
CA TYR A 51 -12.84 -0.33 2.40
C TYR A 51 -14.12 0.51 2.35
N GLN A 52 -14.81 0.66 3.47
CA GLN A 52 -15.99 1.51 3.55
C GLN A 52 -15.68 2.97 3.20
N ARG A 53 -14.59 3.50 3.75
CA ARG A 53 -14.15 4.88 3.47
C ARG A 53 -13.71 5.06 2.02
N ILE A 54 -12.98 4.11 1.47
CA ILE A 54 -12.54 4.12 0.07
C ILE A 54 -13.76 4.15 -0.86
N ILE A 55 -14.74 3.28 -0.62
CA ILE A 55 -15.95 3.20 -1.44
C ILE A 55 -16.73 4.51 -1.37
N THR A 56 -16.86 5.10 -0.19
CA THR A 56 -17.52 6.39 -0.01
C THR A 56 -16.84 7.49 -0.81
N ASP A 57 -15.51 7.58 -0.76
CA ASP A 57 -14.77 8.61 -1.49
C ASP A 57 -14.85 8.39 -3.01
N LEU A 58 -14.71 7.15 -3.47
CA LEU A 58 -14.86 6.84 -4.90
C LEU A 58 -16.27 7.17 -5.40
N SER A 59 -17.29 6.89 -4.59
CA SER A 59 -18.68 7.22 -4.91
C SER A 59 -18.92 8.73 -5.02
N ASN A 60 -18.14 9.51 -4.29
CA ASN A 60 -18.19 10.98 -4.32
C ASN A 60 -17.26 11.59 -5.37
N GLY A 61 -16.65 10.77 -6.22
CA GLY A 61 -15.80 11.21 -7.33
C GLY A 61 -14.35 11.53 -6.95
N PHE A 62 -13.91 11.17 -5.75
CA PHE A 62 -12.52 11.37 -5.34
C PHE A 62 -11.61 10.24 -5.86
N ASN A 63 -10.38 10.58 -6.19
CA ASN A 63 -9.32 9.60 -6.36
C ASN A 63 -8.84 9.15 -4.98
N VAL A 64 -8.34 7.91 -4.89
CA VAL A 64 -7.90 7.31 -3.63
C VAL A 64 -6.52 6.69 -3.80
N VAL A 65 -5.68 6.84 -2.78
CA VAL A 65 -4.41 6.11 -2.63
C VAL A 65 -4.51 5.27 -1.36
N TYR A 66 -4.23 3.98 -1.48
CA TYR A 66 -4.25 3.06 -0.34
C TYR A 66 -2.85 2.49 -0.08
N ASP A 67 -2.27 2.88 1.03
CA ASP A 67 -0.93 2.48 1.49
C ASP A 67 -1.05 1.33 2.50
N ALA A 68 -0.75 0.13 2.04
CA ALA A 68 -0.65 -1.09 2.85
C ALA A 68 0.28 -2.07 2.13
N PRO A 69 0.77 -3.12 2.78
CA PRO A 69 1.73 -4.02 2.14
C PRO A 69 1.21 -4.73 0.88
N HIS A 70 0.01 -5.29 0.90
CA HIS A 70 -0.62 -6.00 -0.22
C HIS A 70 0.29 -7.06 -0.87
N THR A 71 1.12 -7.72 -0.05
CA THR A 71 2.12 -8.67 -0.54
C THR A 71 1.55 -10.06 -0.84
N LYS A 72 0.30 -10.31 -0.46
CA LYS A 72 -0.39 -11.57 -0.67
C LYS A 72 -1.50 -11.42 -1.71
N ILE A 73 -1.64 -12.41 -2.59
CA ILE A 73 -2.70 -12.45 -3.59
C ILE A 73 -4.08 -12.28 -2.91
N LYS A 74 -4.32 -12.99 -1.82
CA LYS A 74 -5.62 -12.93 -1.12
C LYS A 74 -5.99 -11.52 -0.66
N HIS A 75 -5.01 -10.71 -0.25
CA HIS A 75 -5.27 -9.34 0.19
C HIS A 75 -5.56 -8.42 -0.99
N ARG A 76 -4.87 -8.62 -2.11
CA ARG A 76 -5.12 -7.87 -3.34
C ARG A 76 -6.48 -8.21 -3.95
N VAL A 77 -6.79 -9.48 -3.99
CA VAL A 77 -8.09 -9.95 -4.50
C VAL A 77 -9.24 -9.42 -3.63
N ALA A 78 -9.05 -9.38 -2.31
CA ALA A 78 -10.08 -8.88 -1.39
C ALA A 78 -10.47 -7.44 -1.69
N ILE A 79 -9.51 -6.53 -1.90
CA ILE A 79 -9.83 -5.14 -2.24
C ILE A 79 -10.48 -5.05 -3.63
N LEU A 80 -10.02 -5.83 -4.60
CA LEU A 80 -10.61 -5.84 -5.94
C LEU A 80 -12.07 -6.30 -5.92
N GLU A 81 -12.40 -7.30 -5.11
CA GLU A 81 -13.78 -7.75 -4.93
C GLU A 81 -14.68 -6.65 -4.37
N HIS A 82 -14.18 -5.87 -3.42
CA HIS A 82 -14.93 -4.73 -2.89
C HIS A 82 -15.13 -3.61 -3.92
N LEU A 83 -14.27 -3.53 -4.93
CA LEU A 83 -14.33 -2.52 -5.99
C LEU A 83 -15.03 -3.01 -7.25
N GLU A 84 -15.52 -4.24 -7.28
CA GLU A 84 -16.09 -4.88 -8.46
C GLU A 84 -17.22 -4.07 -9.09
N ASP A 85 -18.08 -3.48 -8.26
CA ASP A 85 -19.23 -2.69 -8.72
C ASP A 85 -18.89 -1.25 -9.10
N PHE A 86 -17.61 -0.86 -8.97
CA PHE A 86 -17.15 0.51 -9.27
C PHE A 86 -16.46 0.59 -10.62
N CYS A 87 -16.94 1.47 -11.46
CA CYS A 87 -16.32 1.79 -12.75
C CYS A 87 -15.14 2.76 -12.53
N CYS A 88 -14.07 2.29 -11.92
CA CYS A 88 -12.86 3.08 -11.68
C CYS A 88 -11.61 2.36 -12.18
N THR A 89 -10.61 3.13 -12.61
CA THR A 89 -9.30 2.58 -12.98
C THR A 89 -8.56 2.15 -11.72
N LYS A 90 -8.05 0.92 -11.73
CA LYS A 90 -7.37 0.27 -10.59
C LYS A 90 -5.92 0.03 -10.94
N LEU A 91 -5.02 0.80 -10.31
CA LEU A 91 -3.58 0.68 -10.51
C LEU A 91 -2.93 0.06 -9.27
N LEU A 92 -2.08 -0.94 -9.51
CA LEU A 92 -1.21 -1.48 -8.47
C LEU A 92 0.19 -0.93 -8.67
N ILE A 93 0.75 -0.34 -7.61
CA ILE A 93 2.10 0.21 -7.61
C ILE A 93 2.98 -0.69 -6.76
N VAL A 94 3.91 -1.38 -7.41
CA VAL A 94 4.77 -2.38 -6.78
C VAL A 94 6.14 -1.78 -6.51
N MET A 95 6.54 -1.76 -5.25
CA MET A 95 7.86 -1.29 -4.85
C MET A 95 8.90 -2.36 -5.11
N LYS A 96 9.92 -2.03 -5.90
CA LYS A 96 11.04 -2.92 -6.26
C LYS A 96 12.31 -2.58 -5.46
N THR A 97 12.17 -2.43 -4.16
CA THR A 97 13.28 -2.14 -3.26
C THR A 97 13.91 -3.47 -2.79
N PRO A 98 15.22 -3.66 -2.96
CA PRO A 98 15.89 -4.87 -2.49
C PRO A 98 15.78 -5.04 -0.97
N LEU A 99 15.82 -6.28 -0.50
CA LEU A 99 15.70 -6.59 0.93
C LEU A 99 16.75 -5.87 1.77
N ASP A 100 18.02 -5.87 1.33
CA ASP A 100 19.12 -5.21 2.04
C ASP A 100 18.89 -3.71 2.21
N GLU A 101 18.33 -3.04 1.20
CA GLU A 101 17.97 -1.62 1.29
C GLU A 101 16.81 -1.39 2.24
N CYS A 102 15.80 -2.27 2.26
CA CYS A 102 14.71 -2.19 3.22
C CYS A 102 15.22 -2.34 4.65
N LEU A 103 16.12 -3.29 4.90
CA LEU A 103 16.73 -3.49 6.21
C LEU A 103 17.58 -2.28 6.63
N ARG A 104 18.33 -1.70 5.70
CA ARG A 104 19.12 -0.49 5.95
C ARG A 104 18.23 0.69 6.35
N ARG A 105 17.18 0.94 5.58
CA ARG A 105 16.22 2.01 5.89
C ARG A 105 15.53 1.80 7.22
N ASN A 106 15.15 0.56 7.52
CA ASN A 106 14.51 0.20 8.77
C ASN A 106 15.42 0.44 9.97
N SER A 107 16.73 0.22 9.82
CA SER A 107 17.71 0.43 10.90
C SER A 107 17.78 1.89 11.37
N HIS A 108 17.35 2.85 10.54
CA HIS A 108 17.29 4.27 10.87
C HIS A 108 15.95 4.69 11.48
N ARG A 109 14.95 3.81 11.51
CA ARG A 109 13.64 4.08 12.08
C ARG A 109 13.66 3.92 13.60
N GLN A 110 12.75 4.64 14.27
CA GLN A 110 12.62 4.61 15.74
C GLN A 110 11.16 4.45 16.15
N GLY A 111 10.95 3.94 17.37
CA GLY A 111 9.61 3.80 17.94
C GLY A 111 8.73 2.85 17.15
N HIS A 112 7.48 3.25 16.91
CA HIS A 112 6.48 2.43 16.23
C HIS A 112 6.78 2.22 14.74
N GLU A 113 7.65 3.03 14.15
CA GLU A 113 8.02 2.90 12.73
C GLU A 113 9.03 1.79 12.51
N TYR A 114 9.81 1.43 13.54
CA TYR A 114 10.79 0.34 13.46
C TYR A 114 10.05 -1.00 13.44
N ILE A 115 10.39 -1.82 12.46
CA ILE A 115 9.85 -3.18 12.31
C ILE A 115 10.96 -4.17 12.66
N PRO A 116 10.75 -5.16 13.54
CA PRO A 116 11.74 -6.20 13.80
C PRO A 116 12.16 -6.89 12.50
N GLU A 117 13.47 -7.06 12.31
CA GLU A 117 14.01 -7.63 11.06
C GLU A 117 13.40 -8.98 10.67
N PRO A 118 13.12 -9.93 11.59
CA PRO A 118 12.49 -11.19 11.21
C PRO A 118 11.14 -10.99 10.50
N ILE A 119 10.38 -9.95 10.88
CA ILE A 119 9.10 -9.63 10.25
C ILE A 119 9.31 -9.16 8.80
N ILE A 120 10.34 -8.35 8.55
CA ILE A 120 10.68 -7.90 7.20
C ILE A 120 11.09 -9.10 6.33
N HIS A 121 11.90 -10.00 6.88
CA HIS A 121 12.30 -11.24 6.20
C HIS A 121 11.09 -12.11 5.88
N ASP A 122 10.11 -12.22 6.79
CA ASP A 122 8.88 -12.98 6.56
C ASP A 122 8.07 -12.38 5.40
N PHE A 123 7.93 -11.07 5.34
CA PHE A 123 7.27 -10.39 4.22
C PHE A 123 7.98 -10.67 2.90
N TYR A 124 9.31 -10.58 2.89
CA TYR A 124 10.11 -10.83 1.70
C TYR A 124 9.98 -12.28 1.22
N ASN A 125 10.11 -13.24 2.14
CA ASN A 125 10.09 -14.67 1.81
C ASN A 125 8.70 -15.16 1.39
N SER A 126 7.65 -14.51 1.87
CA SER A 126 6.27 -14.89 1.60
C SER A 126 5.59 -14.02 0.53
N PHE A 127 6.35 -13.13 -0.12
CA PHE A 127 5.83 -12.25 -1.15
C PHE A 127 5.31 -13.06 -2.35
N GLU A 128 4.07 -12.75 -2.75
CA GLU A 128 3.45 -13.36 -3.92
C GLU A 128 3.38 -12.32 -5.03
N PRO A 129 4.17 -12.49 -6.12
CA PRO A 129 4.20 -11.51 -7.21
C PRO A 129 2.83 -11.28 -7.81
N PRO A 130 2.44 -10.03 -8.04
CA PRO A 130 1.17 -9.70 -8.68
C PRO A 130 1.21 -9.90 -10.19
N ASN A 131 0.03 -10.12 -10.78
CA ASN A 131 -0.13 -10.11 -12.23
C ASN A 131 -1.48 -9.51 -12.63
N LEU A 132 -1.61 -9.16 -13.91
CA LEU A 132 -2.81 -8.50 -14.44
C LEU A 132 -4.06 -9.39 -14.36
N ASP A 133 -3.91 -10.71 -14.35
CA ASP A 133 -5.03 -11.66 -14.26
C ASP A 133 -5.78 -11.54 -12.92
N GLU A 134 -5.18 -10.89 -11.92
CA GLU A 134 -5.86 -10.60 -10.65
C GLU A 134 -7.03 -9.62 -10.82
N GLY A 135 -6.98 -8.74 -11.82
CA GLY A 135 -8.04 -7.77 -12.09
C GLY A 135 -7.58 -6.31 -12.13
N TRP A 136 -6.27 -6.04 -12.14
CA TRP A 136 -5.70 -4.69 -12.26
C TRP A 136 -5.79 -4.18 -13.69
N ASP A 137 -6.06 -2.88 -13.85
CA ASP A 137 -5.96 -2.22 -15.16
C ASP A 137 -4.51 -1.95 -15.54
N GLU A 138 -3.65 -1.66 -14.55
CA GLU A 138 -2.22 -1.46 -14.74
C GLU A 138 -1.46 -1.92 -13.50
N ILE A 139 -0.28 -2.50 -13.72
CA ILE A 139 0.71 -2.75 -12.66
C ILE A 139 1.95 -1.95 -13.01
N ARG A 140 2.33 -1.04 -12.11
CA ARG A 140 3.49 -0.16 -12.28
C ARG A 140 4.54 -0.51 -11.25
N GLU A 141 5.78 -0.69 -11.69
CA GLU A 141 6.92 -0.97 -10.82
C GLU A 141 7.66 0.33 -10.50
N VAL A 142 8.02 0.53 -9.22
CA VAL A 142 8.81 1.68 -8.77
C VAL A 142 10.14 1.17 -8.22
N LYS A 143 11.24 1.63 -8.82
CA LYS A 143 12.59 1.27 -8.39
C LYS A 143 12.98 2.05 -7.12
N HIS A 144 13.81 1.45 -6.27
CA HIS A 144 14.20 2.05 -4.99
C HIS A 144 14.93 3.39 -5.14
N TYR A 145 15.68 3.60 -6.21
CA TYR A 145 16.38 4.85 -6.48
C TYR A 145 15.42 5.99 -6.87
N GLU A 146 14.25 5.67 -7.43
CA GLU A 146 13.22 6.64 -7.77
C GLU A 146 12.61 7.24 -6.50
N VAL A 147 12.49 6.44 -5.43
CA VAL A 147 12.02 6.91 -4.12
C VAL A 147 12.97 7.94 -3.54
N ASN A 148 14.28 7.73 -3.68
CA ASN A 148 15.29 8.64 -3.16
C ASN A 148 15.30 9.99 -3.90
N LEU A 149 14.97 10.01 -5.19
CA LEU A 149 14.89 11.24 -5.98
C LEU A 149 13.68 12.12 -5.63
N THR A 150 12.65 11.52 -5.05
CA THR A 150 11.40 12.22 -4.69
C THR A 150 11.39 12.75 -3.27
N SER A 151 12.37 12.39 -2.45
CA SER A 151 12.46 12.80 -1.04
C SER A 151 13.20 14.12 -0.83
N ASP A 152 13.68 14.77 -1.89
CA ASP A 152 14.36 16.07 -1.84
C ASP A 152 13.40 17.25 -2.02
#